data_a15e619e7d9b41c033d3775afab3690d
#
_entry.id   a15e619e7d9b41c033d3775afab3690d
#
_cell.length_a   1.000
_cell.length_b   1.000
_cell.length_c   1.000
_cell.angle_alpha   90.00
_cell.angle_beta   90.00
_cell.angle_gamma   90.00
#
_symmetry.space_group_name_H-M   'P 1'
#
loop_
_entity.id
_entity.type
_entity.pdbx_description
1 polymer ?
#
loop_
_entity_poly.entity_id
_entity_poly.type
_entity_poly.pdbx_seq_one_letter_code
_entity_poly.pdbx_strand_id
1 'polypeptide(L)'
;MENILTVENFCLLYKNRSVLENLSFVVEKGDYLAIGGVPGSGKSTLIKSILGLINSGVSGDIQYHNIGKDEVSYIAQNSAQQKENFIGTVREVVAVALLSKKRVRLFKDEDWDKVDSLLKRLDLYDIRDQKINKLNKGQLLRANLAKHLITEPKLLIIDSPNSTLDMKNKLAFYQMIKTLCSEDQLTVIFITHNIKEICQYANRLLFLNKKDRSYYFGDSQEFFKGR
;
A
#
# COMPACT_ATOMS: atom_id res chain seq x y z
N MET A 1 14.49 16.62 1.67
CA MET A 1 13.31 15.77 1.94
C MET A 1 13.73 14.65 2.88
N GLU A 2 12.84 14.12 3.70
CA GLU A 2 13.17 13.09 4.71
C GLU A 2 12.99 11.70 4.09
N ASN A 3 14.05 10.88 4.10
CA ASN A 3 13.97 9.51 3.63
C ASN A 3 13.19 8.64 4.63
N ILE A 4 12.31 7.78 4.16
CA ILE A 4 11.56 6.80 4.95
C ILE A 4 12.10 5.38 4.72
N LEU A 5 12.50 5.07 3.48
CA LEU A 5 13.04 3.78 3.09
C LEU A 5 14.13 3.97 2.05
N THR A 6 15.26 3.31 2.26
CA THR A 6 16.33 3.21 1.26
C THR A 6 16.56 1.74 0.91
N VAL A 7 16.67 1.46 -0.36
CA VAL A 7 17.05 0.15 -0.91
C VAL A 7 18.30 0.34 -1.74
N GLU A 8 19.38 -0.40 -1.42
CA GLU A 8 20.68 -0.26 -2.07
C GLU A 8 21.19 -1.59 -2.59
N ASN A 9 21.61 -1.61 -3.85
CA ASN A 9 22.23 -2.76 -4.52
C ASN A 9 21.43 -4.06 -4.34
N PHE A 10 20.10 -3.94 -4.29
CA PHE A 10 19.22 -5.07 -4.04
C PHE A 10 19.26 -6.04 -5.23
N CYS A 11 19.57 -7.30 -4.93
CA CYS A 11 19.52 -8.39 -5.90
C CYS A 11 18.58 -9.48 -5.40
N LEU A 12 17.86 -10.10 -6.33
CA LEU A 12 16.95 -11.19 -6.07
C LEU A 12 17.27 -12.38 -6.96
N LEU A 13 17.59 -13.51 -6.34
CA LEU A 13 17.76 -14.80 -6.98
C LEU A 13 16.56 -15.71 -6.71
N TYR A 14 16.00 -16.31 -7.73
CA TYR A 14 14.96 -17.33 -7.61
C TYR A 14 15.36 -18.58 -8.39
N LYS A 15 15.50 -19.72 -7.68
CA LYS A 15 15.96 -20.99 -8.26
C LYS A 15 17.21 -20.82 -9.13
N ASN A 16 18.25 -20.17 -8.59
CA ASN A 16 19.52 -19.84 -9.24
C ASN A 16 19.40 -18.98 -10.50
N ARG A 17 18.28 -18.29 -10.70
CA ARG A 17 18.10 -17.30 -11.75
C ARG A 17 17.95 -15.91 -11.14
N SER A 18 18.72 -14.98 -11.64
CA SER A 18 18.57 -13.58 -11.24
C SER A 18 17.23 -13.04 -11.76
N VAL A 19 16.47 -12.41 -10.86
CA VAL A 19 15.18 -11.76 -11.15
C VAL A 19 15.33 -10.24 -11.09
N LEU A 20 16.09 -9.72 -10.12
CA LEU A 20 16.45 -8.32 -9.98
C LEU A 20 17.95 -8.22 -9.72
N GLU A 21 18.58 -7.21 -10.30
CA GLU A 21 20.02 -6.97 -10.20
C GLU A 21 20.26 -5.49 -9.88
N ASN A 22 21.07 -5.25 -8.84
CA ASN A 22 21.56 -3.92 -8.45
C ASN A 22 20.47 -2.83 -8.38
N LEU A 23 19.29 -3.19 -7.88
CA LEU A 23 18.18 -2.26 -7.72
C LEU A 23 18.46 -1.31 -6.56
N SER A 24 18.46 0.00 -6.82
CA SER A 24 18.63 1.03 -5.80
C SER A 24 17.57 2.11 -5.98
N PHE A 25 16.88 2.47 -4.89
CA PHE A 25 15.91 3.55 -4.87
C PHE A 25 15.66 4.04 -3.45
N VAL A 26 15.10 5.23 -3.33
CA VAL A 26 14.75 5.88 -2.06
C VAL A 26 13.28 6.25 -2.08
N VAL A 27 12.61 6.08 -0.96
CA VAL A 27 11.24 6.54 -0.75
C VAL A 27 11.27 7.64 0.29
N GLU A 28 10.79 8.82 -0.08
CA GLU A 28 10.74 9.98 0.77
C GLU A 28 9.37 10.10 1.47
N LYS A 29 9.33 10.82 2.57
CA LYS A 29 8.10 11.08 3.31
C LYS A 29 7.08 11.79 2.42
N GLY A 30 5.85 11.28 2.41
CA GLY A 30 4.78 11.79 1.55
C GLY A 30 4.81 11.32 0.11
N ASP A 31 5.78 10.47 -0.28
CA ASP A 31 5.80 9.87 -1.61
C ASP A 31 4.59 8.98 -1.86
N TYR A 32 4.05 9.07 -3.06
CA TYR A 32 3.18 8.09 -3.67
C TYR A 32 3.96 7.35 -4.75
N LEU A 33 4.71 6.33 -4.34
CA LEU A 33 5.52 5.51 -5.24
C LEU A 33 4.68 4.41 -5.89
N ALA A 34 4.53 4.44 -7.20
CA ALA A 34 3.99 3.32 -7.96
C ALA A 34 5.11 2.31 -8.30
N ILE A 35 4.86 1.01 -8.05
CA ILE A 35 5.75 -0.06 -8.51
C ILE A 35 5.04 -0.83 -9.63
N GLY A 36 5.60 -0.74 -10.83
CA GLY A 36 5.09 -1.34 -12.04
C GLY A 36 5.99 -2.43 -12.62
N GLY A 37 5.47 -3.17 -13.59
CA GLY A 37 6.19 -4.21 -14.34
C GLY A 37 5.30 -5.41 -14.65
N VAL A 38 5.74 -6.24 -15.62
CA VAL A 38 5.00 -7.44 -16.05
C VAL A 38 4.91 -8.50 -14.93
N PRO A 39 3.98 -9.46 -15.01
CA PRO A 39 3.97 -10.59 -14.10
C PRO A 39 5.31 -11.33 -14.06
N GLY A 40 5.78 -11.64 -12.84
CA GLY A 40 7.08 -12.28 -12.62
C GLY A 40 8.29 -11.37 -12.74
N SER A 41 8.15 -10.04 -12.74
CA SER A 41 9.27 -9.09 -12.69
C SER A 41 9.84 -8.86 -11.27
N GLY A 42 9.38 -9.57 -10.25
CA GLY A 42 9.94 -9.50 -8.90
C GLY A 42 9.22 -8.54 -7.94
N LYS A 43 8.18 -7.78 -8.36
CA LYS A 43 7.49 -6.78 -7.53
C LYS A 43 7.07 -7.29 -6.15
N SER A 44 6.28 -8.35 -6.11
CA SER A 44 5.76 -8.90 -4.84
C SER A 44 6.88 -9.50 -3.98
N THR A 45 7.96 -10.00 -4.59
CA THR A 45 9.11 -10.51 -3.85
C THR A 45 9.93 -9.35 -3.28
N LEU A 46 10.14 -8.28 -4.03
CA LEU A 46 10.75 -7.04 -3.53
C LEU A 46 10.02 -6.52 -2.30
N ILE A 47 8.69 -6.42 -2.38
CA ILE A 47 7.89 -5.95 -1.23
C ILE A 47 7.99 -6.90 -0.03
N LYS A 48 7.94 -8.20 -0.25
CA LYS A 48 8.11 -9.18 0.83
C LYS A 48 9.50 -9.10 1.46
N SER A 49 10.54 -8.78 0.69
CA SER A 49 11.89 -8.53 1.21
C SER A 49 11.95 -7.23 2.00
N ILE A 50 11.34 -6.14 1.50
CA ILE A 50 11.20 -4.88 2.24
C ILE A 50 10.51 -5.11 3.59
N LEU A 51 9.44 -5.91 3.62
CA LEU A 51 8.72 -6.27 4.84
C LEU A 51 9.48 -7.26 5.74
N GLY A 52 10.65 -7.76 5.31
CA GLY A 52 11.42 -8.77 6.04
C GLY A 52 10.79 -10.15 6.08
N LEU A 53 9.83 -10.42 5.17
CA LEU A 53 9.12 -11.70 5.07
C LEU A 53 9.88 -12.75 4.25
N ILE A 54 10.85 -12.32 3.44
CA ILE A 54 11.72 -13.16 2.62
C ILE A 54 13.15 -12.65 2.73
N ASN A 55 14.07 -13.54 3.11
CA ASN A 55 15.50 -13.26 3.19
C ASN A 55 16.33 -14.24 2.34
N SER A 56 15.75 -15.32 1.84
CA SER A 56 16.44 -16.31 1.02
C SER A 56 16.55 -15.83 -0.44
N GLY A 57 17.74 -15.89 -1.00
CA GLY A 57 18.02 -15.45 -2.37
C GLY A 57 18.02 -13.93 -2.53
N VAL A 58 18.13 -13.19 -1.44
CA VAL A 58 18.15 -11.72 -1.41
C VAL A 58 19.53 -11.27 -0.96
N SER A 59 20.07 -10.23 -1.61
CA SER A 59 21.27 -9.50 -1.17
C SER A 59 21.08 -8.01 -1.42
N GLY A 60 21.98 -7.19 -0.90
CA GLY A 60 21.84 -5.73 -0.84
C GLY A 60 21.28 -5.27 0.49
N ASP A 61 21.03 -3.99 0.63
CA ASP A 61 20.64 -3.38 1.90
C ASP A 61 19.23 -2.74 1.80
N ILE A 62 18.46 -2.88 2.87
CA ILE A 62 17.12 -2.30 3.01
C ILE A 62 17.05 -1.63 4.38
N GLN A 63 16.97 -0.30 4.39
CA GLN A 63 16.99 0.50 5.62
C GLN A 63 15.72 1.33 5.73
N TYR A 64 15.08 1.24 6.91
CA TYR A 64 14.03 2.16 7.32
C TYR A 64 14.63 3.32 8.11
N HIS A 65 14.15 4.54 7.85
CA HIS A 65 14.64 5.75 8.50
C HIS A 65 13.52 6.38 9.34
N ASN A 66 13.78 6.60 10.62
CA ASN A 66 12.86 7.25 11.56
C ASN A 66 11.45 6.63 11.65
N ILE A 67 11.32 5.36 11.24
CA ILE A 67 10.07 4.59 11.37
C ILE A 67 10.35 3.19 11.93
N GLY A 68 9.47 2.75 12.83
CA GLY A 68 9.46 1.39 13.35
C GLY A 68 8.69 0.43 12.45
N LYS A 69 8.89 -0.87 12.61
CA LYS A 69 8.13 -1.90 11.87
C LYS A 69 6.63 -1.86 12.15
N ASP A 70 6.22 -1.39 13.31
CA ASP A 70 4.84 -1.18 13.73
C ASP A 70 4.18 0.05 13.09
N GLU A 71 4.98 0.91 12.45
CA GLU A 71 4.52 2.05 11.66
C GLU A 71 4.44 1.75 10.16
N VAL A 72 4.74 0.49 9.77
CA VAL A 72 4.58 -0.01 8.40
C VAL A 72 3.32 -0.86 8.32
N SER A 73 2.41 -0.52 7.42
CA SER A 73 1.19 -1.29 7.19
C SER A 73 1.16 -1.89 5.80
N TYR A 74 0.64 -3.12 5.65
CA TYR A 74 0.64 -3.84 4.38
C TYR A 74 -0.74 -4.37 4.04
N ILE A 75 -1.29 -3.91 2.92
CA ILE A 75 -2.52 -4.43 2.32
C ILE A 75 -2.14 -5.44 1.24
N ALA A 76 -2.28 -6.73 1.55
CA ALA A 76 -1.94 -7.80 0.62
C ALA A 76 -2.95 -7.91 -0.53
N GLN A 77 -2.47 -8.41 -1.67
CA GLN A 77 -3.33 -8.79 -2.79
C GLN A 77 -4.43 -9.74 -2.30
N ASN A 78 -5.66 -9.57 -2.63
CA ASN A 78 -6.82 -10.36 -2.18
C ASN A 78 -7.28 -10.17 -0.72
N SER A 79 -6.68 -9.29 0.06
CA SER A 79 -7.14 -9.01 1.43
C SER A 79 -8.61 -8.55 1.48
N ALA A 80 -9.09 -7.85 0.44
CA ALA A 80 -10.48 -7.45 0.30
C ALA A 80 -11.45 -8.59 -0.12
N GLN A 81 -10.93 -9.75 -0.55
CA GLN A 81 -11.78 -10.88 -0.98
C GLN A 81 -12.23 -11.78 0.17
N GLN A 82 -11.62 -11.66 1.34
CA GLN A 82 -11.93 -12.45 2.53
C GLN A 82 -13.23 -11.97 3.23
N LYS A 83 -14.28 -11.65 2.44
CA LYS A 83 -15.57 -11.17 2.96
C LYS A 83 -16.24 -12.13 3.96
N GLU A 84 -16.06 -13.43 3.74
CA GLU A 84 -16.83 -14.47 4.43
C GLU A 84 -16.45 -14.62 5.90
N ASN A 85 -15.27 -14.16 6.30
CA ASN A 85 -14.74 -14.36 7.65
C ASN A 85 -14.98 -13.18 8.61
N PHE A 86 -15.56 -12.07 8.13
CA PHE A 86 -15.82 -10.91 8.98
C PHE A 86 -17.29 -10.82 9.39
N ILE A 87 -17.55 -11.13 10.65
CA ILE A 87 -18.85 -10.98 11.32
C ILE A 87 -18.81 -9.64 12.05
N GLY A 88 -19.15 -8.53 11.40
CA GLY A 88 -19.17 -7.22 12.03
C GLY A 88 -19.60 -6.12 11.07
N THR A 89 -19.90 -4.95 11.64
CA THR A 89 -20.16 -3.72 10.92
C THR A 89 -18.85 -3.08 10.43
N VAL A 90 -18.93 -2.17 9.49
CA VAL A 90 -17.77 -1.39 9.01
C VAL A 90 -17.06 -0.72 10.19
N ARG A 91 -17.82 -0.09 11.08
CA ARG A 91 -17.32 0.61 12.27
C ARG A 91 -16.55 -0.32 13.20
N GLU A 92 -17.14 -1.48 13.52
CA GLU A 92 -16.53 -2.47 14.41
C GLU A 92 -15.22 -3.05 13.83
N VAL A 93 -15.20 -3.39 12.53
CA VAL A 93 -14.03 -3.95 11.87
C VAL A 93 -12.86 -2.97 11.85
N VAL A 94 -13.13 -1.68 11.65
CA VAL A 94 -12.10 -0.64 11.71
C VAL A 94 -11.65 -0.42 13.15
N ALA A 95 -12.58 -0.37 14.12
CA ALA A 95 -12.27 -0.21 15.53
C ALA A 95 -11.36 -1.34 16.07
N VAL A 96 -11.63 -2.60 15.69
CA VAL A 96 -10.82 -3.74 16.13
C VAL A 96 -9.34 -3.60 15.75
N ALA A 97 -9.02 -2.92 14.65
CA ALA A 97 -7.64 -2.68 14.27
C ALA A 97 -6.87 -1.78 15.25
N LEU A 98 -7.54 -0.91 16.00
CA LEU A 98 -6.92 -0.14 17.08
C LEU A 98 -6.39 -1.01 18.23
N LEU A 99 -6.99 -2.17 18.46
CA LEU A 99 -6.55 -3.08 19.52
C LEU A 99 -5.13 -3.61 19.29
N SER A 100 -4.66 -3.64 18.06
CA SER A 100 -3.30 -4.08 17.75
C SER A 100 -2.22 -3.14 18.33
N LYS A 101 -2.54 -1.86 18.52
CA LYS A 101 -1.64 -0.85 19.12
C LYS A 101 -1.93 -0.57 20.61
N LYS A 102 -3.08 -1.01 21.13
CA LYS A 102 -3.46 -0.75 22.51
C LYS A 102 -3.18 -1.95 23.41
N ARG A 103 -2.50 -1.70 24.52
CA ARG A 103 -2.36 -2.69 25.61
C ARG A 103 -3.66 -2.91 26.41
N VAL A 104 -4.67 -2.06 26.23
CA VAL A 104 -5.93 -2.08 26.99
C VAL A 104 -7.08 -2.41 26.04
N ARG A 105 -7.93 -3.37 26.46
CA ARG A 105 -9.01 -3.97 25.64
C ARG A 105 -10.34 -3.19 25.64
N LEU A 106 -10.46 -2.08 26.35
CA LEU A 106 -11.70 -1.31 26.43
C LEU A 106 -11.65 -0.12 25.48
N PHE A 107 -12.67 -0.01 24.62
CA PHE A 107 -12.88 1.17 23.78
C PHE A 107 -13.44 2.31 24.63
N LYS A 108 -12.91 3.52 24.39
CA LYS A 108 -13.43 4.77 24.93
C LYS A 108 -14.18 5.54 23.84
N ASP A 109 -14.95 6.55 24.24
CA ASP A 109 -15.67 7.41 23.28
C ASP A 109 -14.71 8.06 22.28
N GLU A 110 -13.52 8.49 22.71
CA GLU A 110 -12.47 9.04 21.85
C GLU A 110 -12.03 8.06 20.73
N ASP A 111 -12.06 6.75 20.98
CA ASP A 111 -11.72 5.74 19.98
C ASP A 111 -12.80 5.65 18.90
N TRP A 112 -14.05 5.74 19.30
CA TRP A 112 -15.18 5.75 18.37
C TRP A 112 -15.22 7.03 17.55
N ASP A 113 -14.91 8.18 18.15
CA ASP A 113 -14.79 9.47 17.44
C ASP A 113 -13.68 9.42 16.39
N LYS A 114 -12.55 8.79 16.73
CA LYS A 114 -11.43 8.59 15.77
C LYS A 114 -11.84 7.69 14.61
N VAL A 115 -12.54 6.59 14.89
CA VAL A 115 -13.07 5.69 13.86
C VAL A 115 -14.06 6.44 12.96
N ASP A 116 -15.02 7.14 13.53
CA ASP A 116 -16.06 7.86 12.80
C ASP A 116 -15.46 8.99 11.93
N SER A 117 -14.47 9.71 12.44
CA SER A 117 -13.74 10.72 11.69
C SER A 117 -13.04 10.13 10.46
N LEU A 118 -12.35 8.99 10.63
CA LEU A 118 -11.70 8.30 9.52
C LEU A 118 -12.73 7.77 8.49
N LEU A 119 -13.84 7.22 8.96
CA LEU A 119 -14.91 6.73 8.09
C LEU A 119 -15.55 7.85 7.27
N LYS A 120 -15.70 9.07 7.83
CA LYS A 120 -16.14 10.27 7.08
C LYS A 120 -15.17 10.61 5.96
N ARG A 121 -13.86 10.61 6.23
CA ARG A 121 -12.82 10.91 5.23
C ARG A 121 -12.77 9.90 4.08
N LEU A 122 -13.19 8.67 4.33
CA LEU A 122 -13.16 7.58 3.34
C LEU A 122 -14.54 7.29 2.72
N ASP A 123 -15.53 8.19 2.87
CA ASP A 123 -16.92 8.04 2.38
C ASP A 123 -17.57 6.71 2.82
N LEU A 124 -17.42 6.35 4.08
CA LEU A 124 -17.96 5.13 4.67
C LEU A 124 -18.87 5.40 5.88
N TYR A 125 -18.97 6.66 6.32
CA TYR A 125 -19.68 6.99 7.56
C TYR A 125 -21.18 6.62 7.51
N ASP A 126 -21.85 6.88 6.39
CA ASP A 126 -23.29 6.62 6.22
C ASP A 126 -23.62 5.12 6.21
N ILE A 127 -22.62 4.28 5.96
CA ILE A 127 -22.75 2.82 5.95
C ILE A 127 -21.99 2.15 7.10
N ARG A 128 -21.57 2.92 8.12
CA ARG A 128 -20.73 2.42 9.23
C ARG A 128 -21.34 1.26 10.00
N ASP A 129 -22.69 1.22 10.10
CA ASP A 129 -23.43 0.17 10.77
C ASP A 129 -23.82 -1.01 9.86
N GLN A 130 -23.48 -0.92 8.57
CA GLN A 130 -23.70 -2.00 7.62
C GLN A 130 -22.67 -3.11 7.80
N LYS A 131 -23.10 -4.37 7.70
CA LYS A 131 -22.21 -5.53 7.77
C LYS A 131 -21.24 -5.56 6.59
N ILE A 132 -19.97 -5.87 6.86
CA ILE A 132 -18.87 -5.93 5.86
C ILE A 132 -19.22 -6.83 4.66
N ASN A 133 -19.90 -7.95 4.88
CA ASN A 133 -20.27 -8.89 3.82
C ASN A 133 -21.31 -8.34 2.82
N LYS A 134 -22.00 -7.25 3.17
CA LYS A 134 -22.98 -6.58 2.29
C LYS A 134 -22.40 -5.44 1.46
N LEU A 135 -21.12 -5.09 1.67
CA LEU A 135 -20.47 -4.02 0.94
C LEU A 135 -20.22 -4.39 -0.52
N ASN A 136 -20.33 -3.40 -1.41
CA ASN A 136 -19.80 -3.53 -2.75
C ASN A 136 -18.25 -3.53 -2.74
N LYS A 137 -17.63 -3.87 -3.87
CA LYS A 137 -16.16 -4.01 -3.97
C LYS A 137 -15.41 -2.71 -3.64
N GLY A 138 -15.92 -1.56 -4.07
CA GLY A 138 -15.31 -0.25 -3.80
C GLY A 138 -15.39 0.12 -2.32
N GLN A 139 -16.57 -0.08 -1.70
CA GLN A 139 -16.77 0.13 -0.27
C GLN A 139 -15.88 -0.80 0.57
N LEU A 140 -15.79 -2.07 0.17
CA LEU A 140 -14.94 -3.04 0.87
C LEU A 140 -13.45 -2.68 0.79
N LEU A 141 -12.99 -2.19 -0.37
CA LEU A 141 -11.61 -1.72 -0.51
C LEU A 141 -11.33 -0.53 0.41
N ARG A 142 -12.25 0.45 0.47
CA ARG A 142 -12.12 1.60 1.38
C ARG A 142 -12.19 1.19 2.85
N ALA A 143 -13.05 0.25 3.21
CA ALA A 143 -13.11 -0.29 4.57
C ALA A 143 -11.82 -1.03 4.96
N ASN A 144 -11.24 -1.78 4.03
CA ASN A 144 -9.93 -2.40 4.24
C ASN A 144 -8.81 -1.34 4.38
N LEU A 145 -8.85 -0.26 3.59
CA LEU A 145 -7.95 0.87 3.74
C LEU A 145 -8.11 1.53 5.13
N ALA A 146 -9.35 1.80 5.57
CA ALA A 146 -9.64 2.37 6.88
C ALA A 146 -9.05 1.54 8.02
N LYS A 147 -9.19 0.22 7.95
CA LYS A 147 -8.62 -0.72 8.93
C LYS A 147 -7.10 -0.60 9.08
N HIS A 148 -6.39 -0.26 8.01
CA HIS A 148 -4.95 -0.05 8.06
C HIS A 148 -4.59 1.39 8.48
N LEU A 149 -5.35 2.39 8.04
CA LEU A 149 -5.08 3.80 8.36
C LEU A 149 -5.39 4.16 9.80
N ILE A 150 -6.34 3.49 10.46
CA ILE A 150 -6.72 3.78 11.85
C ILE A 150 -5.54 3.58 12.82
N THR A 151 -4.55 2.79 12.43
CA THR A 151 -3.32 2.59 13.19
C THR A 151 -2.26 3.66 12.93
N GLU A 152 -2.55 4.66 12.11
CA GLU A 152 -1.66 5.78 11.76
C GLU A 152 -0.28 5.33 11.29
N PRO A 153 -0.19 4.52 10.23
CA PRO A 153 1.10 4.10 9.69
C PRO A 153 1.82 5.28 9.04
N LYS A 154 3.15 5.31 9.12
CA LYS A 154 3.98 6.25 8.35
C LYS A 154 4.24 5.76 6.92
N LEU A 155 4.26 4.43 6.72
CA LEU A 155 4.40 3.79 5.42
C LEU A 155 3.27 2.79 5.20
N LEU A 156 2.51 2.97 4.13
CA LEU A 156 1.47 2.04 3.70
C LEU A 156 1.87 1.39 2.37
N ILE A 157 1.95 0.07 2.36
CA ILE A 157 2.25 -0.72 1.18
C ILE A 157 0.96 -1.40 0.72
N ILE A 158 0.60 -1.23 -0.56
CA ILE A 158 -0.65 -1.73 -1.14
C ILE A 158 -0.32 -2.62 -2.34
N ASP A 159 -0.59 -3.93 -2.24
CA ASP A 159 -0.30 -4.88 -3.32
C ASP A 159 -1.54 -5.16 -4.18
N SER A 160 -1.59 -4.55 -5.34
CA SER A 160 -2.57 -4.82 -6.43
C SER A 160 -4.03 -5.01 -5.98
N PRO A 161 -4.62 -4.13 -5.17
CA PRO A 161 -5.94 -4.33 -4.57
C PRO A 161 -7.09 -4.22 -5.57
N ASN A 162 -6.83 -3.72 -6.78
CA ASN A 162 -7.84 -3.18 -7.71
C ASN A 162 -8.20 -4.12 -8.86
N SER A 163 -7.74 -5.39 -8.87
CA SER A 163 -7.90 -6.29 -10.02
C SER A 163 -9.37 -6.57 -10.42
N THR A 164 -10.31 -6.28 -9.54
CA THR A 164 -11.75 -6.58 -9.74
C THR A 164 -12.65 -5.34 -9.67
N LEU A 165 -12.09 -4.13 -9.55
CA LEU A 165 -12.85 -2.89 -9.52
C LEU A 165 -13.17 -2.39 -10.93
N ASP A 166 -14.33 -1.75 -11.08
CA ASP A 166 -14.62 -0.93 -12.25
C ASP A 166 -13.72 0.31 -12.29
N MET A 167 -13.62 0.93 -13.46
CA MET A 167 -12.73 2.08 -13.70
C MET A 167 -13.02 3.25 -12.75
N LYS A 168 -14.28 3.58 -12.54
CA LYS A 168 -14.70 4.72 -11.70
C LYS A 168 -14.23 4.55 -10.26
N ASN A 169 -14.48 3.39 -9.65
CA ASN A 169 -14.06 3.08 -8.28
C ASN A 169 -12.53 3.02 -8.16
N LYS A 170 -11.84 2.54 -9.18
CA LYS A 170 -10.38 2.49 -9.22
C LYS A 170 -9.76 3.89 -9.21
N LEU A 171 -10.20 4.78 -10.10
CA LEU A 171 -9.68 6.14 -10.18
C LEU A 171 -9.99 6.93 -8.90
N ALA A 172 -11.20 6.78 -8.34
CA ALA A 172 -11.55 7.38 -7.06
C ALA A 172 -10.63 6.91 -5.93
N PHE A 173 -10.26 5.63 -5.92
CA PHE A 173 -9.32 5.09 -4.94
C PHE A 173 -7.91 5.66 -5.12
N TYR A 174 -7.40 5.80 -6.34
CA TYR A 174 -6.11 6.42 -6.60
C TYR A 174 -6.08 7.88 -6.15
N GLN A 175 -7.15 8.63 -6.44
CA GLN A 175 -7.28 10.02 -5.98
C GLN A 175 -7.31 10.11 -4.45
N MET A 176 -8.02 9.22 -3.78
CA MET A 176 -8.05 9.14 -2.30
C MET A 176 -6.65 8.91 -1.72
N ILE A 177 -5.88 7.98 -2.27
CA ILE A 177 -4.49 7.76 -1.84
C ILE A 177 -3.63 9.01 -2.08
N LYS A 178 -3.78 9.68 -3.23
CA LYS A 178 -3.06 10.94 -3.52
C LYS A 178 -3.35 12.00 -2.47
N THR A 179 -4.62 12.17 -2.09
CA THR A 179 -5.04 13.12 -1.04
C THR A 179 -4.39 12.78 0.30
N LEU A 180 -4.39 11.51 0.70
CA LEU A 180 -3.73 11.07 1.94
C LEU A 180 -2.22 11.35 1.93
N CYS A 181 -1.54 11.18 0.80
CA CYS A 181 -0.12 11.51 0.68
C CYS A 181 0.12 13.02 0.79
N SER A 182 -0.69 13.84 0.11
CA SER A 182 -0.48 15.30 0.06
C SER A 182 -0.88 16.02 1.34
N GLU A 183 -1.96 15.60 1.99
CA GLU A 183 -2.53 16.28 3.15
C GLU A 183 -2.00 15.72 4.48
N ASP A 184 -1.87 14.40 4.59
CA ASP A 184 -1.46 13.73 5.84
C ASP A 184 0.02 13.36 5.87
N GLN A 185 0.76 13.63 4.78
CA GLN A 185 2.15 13.21 4.64
C GLN A 185 2.33 11.68 4.76
N LEU A 186 1.28 10.92 4.45
CA LEU A 186 1.35 9.46 4.39
C LEU A 186 2.26 9.04 3.24
N THR A 187 3.22 8.18 3.50
CA THR A 187 4.05 7.58 2.45
C THR A 187 3.38 6.31 1.94
N VAL A 188 3.22 6.17 0.63
CA VAL A 188 2.54 5.02 0.03
C VAL A 188 3.40 4.37 -1.06
N ILE A 189 3.55 3.05 -0.97
CA ILE A 189 4.07 2.20 -2.06
C ILE A 189 2.89 1.41 -2.62
N PHE A 190 2.59 1.61 -3.89
CA PHE A 190 1.45 0.99 -4.56
C PHE A 190 1.90 0.10 -5.72
N ILE A 191 1.64 -1.21 -5.62
CA ILE A 191 1.97 -2.17 -6.67
C ILE A 191 0.79 -2.28 -7.64
N THR A 192 1.05 -2.17 -8.93
CA THR A 192 0.03 -2.27 -9.96
C THR A 192 0.56 -2.84 -11.27
N HIS A 193 -0.32 -3.43 -12.06
CA HIS A 193 -0.06 -3.76 -13.46
C HIS A 193 -0.47 -2.63 -14.42
N ASN A 194 -1.28 -1.67 -13.94
CA ASN A 194 -1.86 -0.56 -14.71
C ASN A 194 -1.08 0.75 -14.48
N ILE A 195 0.12 0.82 -15.04
CA ILE A 195 1.03 1.95 -14.82
C ILE A 195 0.47 3.25 -15.40
N LYS A 196 -0.13 3.21 -16.60
CA LYS A 196 -0.67 4.41 -17.26
C LYS A 196 -1.72 5.14 -16.43
N GLU A 197 -2.53 4.39 -15.70
CA GLU A 197 -3.58 4.96 -14.85
C GLU A 197 -2.99 5.57 -13.58
N ILE A 198 -2.12 4.82 -12.89
CA ILE A 198 -1.62 5.24 -11.58
C ILE A 198 -0.63 6.41 -11.66
N CYS A 199 0.14 6.52 -12.74
CA CYS A 199 1.09 7.63 -12.92
C CYS A 199 0.43 9.01 -13.07
N GLN A 200 -0.90 9.08 -13.22
CA GLN A 200 -1.65 10.35 -13.14
C GLN A 200 -1.80 10.83 -11.66
N TYR A 201 -1.58 9.96 -10.70
CA TYR A 201 -1.77 10.19 -9.27
C TYR A 201 -0.47 10.07 -8.47
N ALA A 202 0.34 9.06 -8.76
CA ALA A 202 1.64 8.85 -8.14
C ALA A 202 2.66 9.92 -8.60
N ASN A 203 3.54 10.36 -7.69
CA ASN A 203 4.64 11.28 -8.02
C ASN A 203 5.91 10.53 -8.45
N ARG A 204 6.11 9.30 -7.98
CA ARG A 204 7.29 8.49 -8.29
C ARG A 204 6.89 7.16 -8.92
N LEU A 205 7.75 6.64 -9.79
CA LEU A 205 7.58 5.34 -10.42
C LEU A 205 8.87 4.52 -10.31
N LEU A 206 8.72 3.29 -9.83
CA LEU A 206 9.69 2.22 -9.99
C LEU A 206 9.12 1.22 -11.01
N PHE A 207 9.70 1.15 -12.19
CA PHE A 207 9.29 0.20 -13.23
C PHE A 207 10.33 -0.90 -13.40
N LEU A 208 9.92 -2.15 -13.15
CA LEU A 208 10.80 -3.33 -13.25
C LEU A 208 10.62 -4.01 -14.60
N ASN A 209 11.67 -4.02 -15.42
CA ASN A 209 11.68 -4.68 -16.70
C ASN A 209 12.22 -6.11 -16.56
N LYS A 210 11.37 -7.11 -16.84
CA LYS A 210 11.75 -8.52 -16.73
C LYS A 210 12.69 -8.99 -17.84
N LYS A 211 12.66 -8.34 -19.01
CA LYS A 211 13.35 -8.84 -20.23
C LYS A 211 14.86 -8.69 -20.10
N ASP A 212 15.33 -7.54 -19.68
CA ASP A 212 16.74 -7.16 -19.54
C ASP A 212 17.15 -6.92 -18.08
N ARG A 213 16.24 -7.13 -17.13
CA ARG A 213 16.42 -6.90 -15.68
C ARG A 213 16.77 -5.47 -15.32
N SER A 214 16.59 -4.53 -16.25
CA SER A 214 16.72 -3.10 -15.99
C SER A 214 15.54 -2.59 -15.17
N TYR A 215 15.70 -1.40 -14.63
CA TYR A 215 14.61 -0.69 -13.98
C TYR A 215 14.66 0.79 -14.32
N TYR A 216 13.52 1.43 -14.17
CA TYR A 216 13.41 2.89 -14.13
C TYR A 216 12.99 3.29 -12.73
N PHE A 217 13.64 4.30 -12.17
CA PHE A 217 13.21 4.95 -10.95
C PHE A 217 13.29 6.47 -11.14
N GLY A 218 12.18 7.17 -10.95
CA GLY A 218 12.11 8.61 -11.16
C GLY A 218 10.69 9.15 -11.10
N ASP A 219 10.52 10.36 -11.66
CA ASP A 219 9.19 10.98 -11.79
C ASP A 219 8.25 10.14 -12.65
N SER A 220 7.02 9.97 -12.17
CA SER A 220 6.05 9.08 -12.83
C SER A 220 5.58 9.60 -14.18
N GLN A 221 5.55 10.93 -14.39
CA GLN A 221 5.09 11.53 -15.64
C GLN A 221 6.21 11.58 -16.71
N GLU A 222 7.46 11.70 -16.28
CA GLU A 222 8.60 11.70 -17.19
C GLU A 222 8.81 10.35 -17.88
N PHE A 223 8.42 9.25 -17.21
CA PHE A 223 8.53 7.90 -17.77
C PHE A 223 7.86 7.73 -19.15
N PHE A 224 6.79 8.48 -19.43
CA PHE A 224 6.05 8.40 -20.68
C PHE A 224 6.47 9.44 -21.72
N LYS A 225 7.21 10.49 -21.33
CA LYS A 225 7.66 11.54 -22.26
C LYS A 225 8.83 11.09 -23.17
N GLY A 226 9.55 10.05 -22.76
CA GLY A 226 10.74 9.53 -23.47
C GLY A 226 10.49 8.24 -24.27
N ARG A 227 9.22 7.86 -24.50
CA ARG A 227 8.86 6.61 -25.21
C ARG A 227 7.88 6.83 -26.32
#